data_3cf7d708216b0358c5b3a62146940ef8
#
_entry.id   3cf7d708216b0358c5b3a62146940ef8
#
_cell.length_a   1.000
_cell.length_b   1.000
_cell.length_c   1.000
_cell.angle_alpha   90.00
_cell.angle_beta   90.00
_cell.angle_gamma   90.00
#
_symmetry.space_group_name_H-M   'P 1'
#
loop_
_entity.id
_entity.type
_entity.pdbx_description
1 polymer ?
#
loop_
_entity_poly.entity_id
_entity_poly.type
_entity_poly.pdbx_seq_one_letter_code
_entity_poly.pdbx_strand_id
1 'polypeptide(L)'
;MGINLIDDLELKRILNIKIRFELYQFGSSLDKEFFNDIDLLLIYNNSEKNNQRELLMLKRNITDYLYNQYHKNIDTTVLSENEEKEKNFLEQIHYSRIY
;
A
#
# COMPACT_ATOMS: atom_id res chain seq x y z
N MET A 1 14.60 -3.55 13.37
CA MET A 1 13.17 -3.30 13.28
C MET A 1 12.88 -2.18 12.30
N GLY A 2 11.93 -2.38 11.42
CA GLY A 2 11.51 -1.34 10.48
C GLY A 2 10.45 -0.42 11.08
N ILE A 3 9.68 0.20 10.22
CA ILE A 3 8.51 0.99 10.62
C ILE A 3 7.25 0.14 10.34
N ASN A 4 6.20 0.38 11.12
CA ASN A 4 4.93 -0.30 10.90
C ASN A 4 3.84 0.75 10.70
N LEU A 5 3.35 0.85 9.47
CA LEU A 5 2.40 1.87 9.07
C LEU A 5 0.98 1.62 9.59
N ILE A 6 0.71 0.44 10.17
CA ILE A 6 -0.61 0.09 10.67
C ILE A 6 -1.13 1.07 11.74
N ASP A 7 -0.21 1.70 12.47
CA ASP A 7 -0.56 2.63 13.56
C ASP A 7 -0.58 4.10 13.11
N ASP A 8 -0.34 4.37 11.84
CA ASP A 8 -0.30 5.73 11.32
C ASP A 8 -1.73 6.27 11.12
N LEU A 9 -2.17 7.12 12.02
CA LEU A 9 -3.53 7.65 12.01
C LEU A 9 -3.80 8.58 10.81
N GLU A 10 -2.81 9.36 10.39
CA GLU A 10 -2.98 10.26 9.26
C GLU A 10 -3.09 9.46 7.95
N LEU A 11 -2.31 8.41 7.83
CA LEU A 11 -2.44 7.49 6.70
C LEU A 11 -3.84 6.89 6.65
N LYS A 12 -4.37 6.47 7.80
CA LYS A 12 -5.73 5.91 7.86
C LYS A 12 -6.80 6.90 7.40
N ARG A 13 -6.62 8.19 7.65
CA ARG A 13 -7.53 9.20 7.12
C ARG A 13 -7.50 9.25 5.61
N ILE A 14 -6.32 9.20 5.03
CA ILE A 14 -6.14 9.20 3.57
C ILE A 14 -6.82 7.98 2.96
N LEU A 15 -6.78 6.83 3.64
CA LEU A 15 -7.34 5.58 3.18
C LEU A 15 -8.85 5.48 3.36
N ASN A 16 -9.45 6.37 4.14
CA ASN A 16 -10.88 6.34 4.43
C ASN A 16 -11.68 7.00 3.29
N ILE A 17 -11.82 6.26 2.20
CA ILE A 17 -12.55 6.69 1.01
C ILE A 17 -13.54 5.59 0.62
N LYS A 18 -14.41 5.89 -0.36
CA LYS A 18 -15.47 4.94 -0.77
C LYS A 18 -14.97 3.76 -1.59
N ILE A 19 -13.77 3.84 -2.15
CA ILE A 19 -13.18 2.76 -2.95
C ILE A 19 -12.91 1.55 -2.06
N ARG A 20 -13.22 0.36 -2.58
CA ARG A 20 -12.95 -0.90 -1.88
C ARG A 20 -11.57 -1.41 -2.26
N PHE A 21 -10.68 -1.47 -1.29
CA PHE A 21 -9.32 -1.94 -1.50
C PHE A 21 -8.72 -2.42 -0.19
N GLU A 22 -7.59 -3.09 -0.31
CA GLU A 22 -6.74 -3.49 0.81
C GLU A 22 -5.35 -2.92 0.56
N LEU A 23 -4.66 -2.53 1.62
CA LEU A 23 -3.30 -2.00 1.54
C LEU A 23 -2.40 -2.76 2.50
N TYR A 24 -1.25 -3.19 1.99
CA TYR A 24 -0.26 -3.96 2.74
C TYR A 24 1.10 -3.29 2.64
N GLN A 25 1.86 -3.36 3.72
CA GLN A 25 3.27 -2.99 3.74
C GLN A 25 4.09 -4.28 3.73
N PHE A 26 5.17 -4.30 2.95
CA PHE A 26 6.07 -5.45 2.90
C PHE A 26 7.50 -4.97 2.65
N GLY A 27 8.44 -5.92 2.57
CA GLY A 27 9.82 -5.60 2.24
C GLY A 27 10.61 -5.02 3.39
N SER A 28 11.73 -4.39 3.06
CA SER A 28 12.73 -3.99 4.05
C SER A 28 12.25 -2.92 5.04
N SER A 29 11.33 -2.03 4.63
CA SER A 29 10.81 -1.00 5.55
C SER A 29 10.05 -1.60 6.72
N LEU A 30 9.48 -2.79 6.54
CA LEU A 30 8.76 -3.48 7.60
C LEU A 30 9.70 -4.23 8.54
N ASP A 31 10.75 -4.83 8.00
CA ASP A 31 11.58 -5.79 8.71
C ASP A 31 12.93 -5.25 9.17
N LYS A 32 13.45 -4.20 8.55
CA LYS A 32 14.80 -3.71 8.80
C LYS A 32 14.82 -2.29 9.35
N GLU A 33 15.79 -2.02 10.22
CA GLU A 33 15.99 -0.68 10.78
C GLU A 33 16.43 0.31 9.70
N PHE A 34 17.30 -0.12 8.79
CA PHE A 34 17.77 0.70 7.68
C PHE A 34 17.17 0.20 6.38
N PHE A 35 16.49 1.09 5.66
CA PHE A 35 15.85 0.76 4.40
C PHE A 35 15.85 1.99 3.48
N ASN A 36 15.83 1.76 2.18
CA ASN A 36 15.81 2.82 1.18
C ASN A 36 14.42 3.10 0.64
N ASP A 37 13.59 2.07 0.56
CA ASP A 37 12.26 2.15 -0.04
C ASP A 37 11.22 1.64 0.93
N ILE A 38 10.01 2.19 0.81
CA ILE A 38 8.82 1.65 1.48
C ILE A 38 8.01 0.94 0.40
N ASP A 39 7.87 -0.37 0.54
CA ASP A 39 7.14 -1.19 -0.42
C ASP A 39 5.72 -1.42 0.03
N LEU A 40 4.77 -1.10 -0.84
CA LEU A 40 3.34 -1.24 -0.58
C LEU A 40 2.69 -2.09 -1.66
N LEU A 41 1.66 -2.83 -1.26
CA LEU A 41 0.81 -3.57 -2.17
C LEU A 41 -0.63 -3.09 -1.96
N LEU A 42 -1.23 -2.55 -3.01
CA LEU A 42 -2.62 -2.13 -3.01
C LEU A 42 -3.41 -3.11 -3.88
N ILE A 43 -4.39 -3.77 -3.27
CA ILE A 43 -5.27 -4.71 -3.97
C ILE A 43 -6.67 -4.11 -3.99
N TYR A 44 -7.16 -3.75 -5.18
CA TYR A 44 -8.50 -3.19 -5.30
C TYR A 44 -9.53 -4.26 -5.66
N ASN A 45 -10.74 -4.05 -5.16
CA ASN A 45 -11.85 -4.94 -5.45
C ASN A 45 -12.20 -4.87 -6.94
N ASN A 46 -12.58 -5.99 -7.53
CA ASN A 46 -12.93 -6.06 -8.94
C ASN A 46 -14.06 -5.09 -9.32
N SER A 47 -14.94 -4.75 -8.37
CA SER A 47 -16.02 -3.77 -8.59
C SER A 47 -15.50 -2.36 -8.84
N GLU A 48 -14.24 -2.09 -8.51
CA GLU A 48 -13.61 -0.78 -8.70
C GLU A 48 -12.87 -0.65 -10.02
N LYS A 49 -13.02 -1.62 -10.90
CA LYS A 49 -12.31 -1.67 -12.19
C LYS A 49 -12.50 -0.40 -13.02
N ASN A 50 -13.66 0.23 -12.92
CA ASN A 50 -13.98 1.46 -13.66
C ASN A 50 -13.57 2.74 -12.93
N ASN A 51 -12.99 2.62 -11.74
CA ASN A 51 -12.58 3.75 -10.90
C ASN A 51 -11.06 3.96 -10.92
N GLN A 52 -10.45 3.79 -12.09
CA GLN A 52 -8.99 3.88 -12.22
C GLN A 52 -8.45 5.27 -11.84
N ARG A 53 -9.19 6.33 -12.12
CA ARG A 53 -8.78 7.68 -11.76
C ARG A 53 -8.70 7.85 -10.24
N GLU A 54 -9.71 7.38 -9.53
CA GLU A 54 -9.75 7.44 -8.08
C GLU A 54 -8.65 6.60 -7.44
N LEU A 55 -8.38 5.43 -8.03
CA LEU A 55 -7.27 4.58 -7.58
C LEU A 55 -5.91 5.24 -7.78
N LEU A 56 -5.73 5.92 -8.91
CA LEU A 56 -4.50 6.66 -9.18
C LEU A 56 -4.31 7.81 -8.19
N MET A 57 -5.39 8.53 -7.90
CA MET A 57 -5.36 9.61 -6.91
C MET A 57 -5.06 9.09 -5.51
N LEU A 58 -5.63 7.95 -5.14
CA LEU A 58 -5.34 7.31 -3.86
C LEU A 58 -3.85 6.96 -3.76
N LYS A 59 -3.32 6.32 -4.79
CA LYS A 59 -1.89 5.98 -4.85
C LYS A 59 -1.02 7.22 -4.68
N ARG A 60 -1.37 8.29 -5.37
CA ARG A 60 -0.63 9.56 -5.30
C ARG A 60 -0.67 10.16 -3.90
N ASN A 61 -1.85 10.17 -3.28
CA ASN A 61 -2.02 10.73 -1.94
C ASN A 61 -1.21 9.94 -0.91
N ILE A 62 -1.20 8.63 -1.02
CA ILE A 62 -0.39 7.76 -0.17
C ILE A 62 1.09 8.07 -0.36
N THR A 63 1.53 8.13 -1.62
CA THR A 63 2.92 8.38 -1.97
C THR A 63 3.39 9.73 -1.41
N ASP A 64 2.62 10.78 -1.64
CA ASP A 64 2.98 12.14 -1.21
C ASP A 64 3.08 12.22 0.31
N TYR A 65 2.09 11.65 1.00
CA TYR A 65 2.11 11.66 2.46
C TYR A 65 3.32 10.93 3.03
N LEU A 66 3.56 9.71 2.57
CA LEU A 66 4.64 8.89 3.10
C LEU A 66 6.01 9.46 2.76
N TYR A 67 6.16 10.02 1.55
CA TYR A 67 7.40 10.65 1.17
C TYR A 67 7.70 11.85 2.09
N ASN A 68 6.70 12.69 2.35
CA ASN A 68 6.87 13.84 3.22
C ASN A 68 7.18 13.44 4.65
N GLN A 69 6.64 12.32 5.10
CA GLN A 69 6.80 11.87 6.48
C GLN A 69 8.13 11.15 6.71
N TYR A 70 8.56 10.33 5.78
CA TYR A 70 9.72 9.46 5.96
C TYR A 70 10.91 9.78 5.09
N HIS A 71 10.75 10.62 4.07
CA HIS A 71 11.80 10.99 3.10
C HIS A 71 12.43 9.76 2.44
N LYS A 72 11.59 8.77 2.14
CA LYS A 72 11.99 7.54 1.46
C LYS A 72 11.19 7.39 0.18
N ASN A 73 11.76 6.65 -0.76
CA ASN A 73 11.07 6.30 -1.99
C ASN A 73 9.89 5.39 -1.67
N ILE A 74 8.75 5.62 -2.30
CA ILE A 74 7.55 4.81 -2.09
C ILE A 74 7.29 4.00 -3.35
N ASP A 75 7.33 2.68 -3.21
CA ASP A 75 7.13 1.76 -4.31
C ASP A 75 5.83 1.00 -4.09
N THR A 76 4.78 1.36 -4.84
CA THR A 76 3.46 0.76 -4.67
C THR A 76 3.11 -0.10 -5.87
N THR A 77 2.92 -1.38 -5.62
CA THR A 77 2.37 -2.32 -6.59
C THR A 77 0.85 -2.29 -6.47
N VAL A 78 0.16 -2.11 -7.59
CA VAL A 78 -1.31 -2.06 -7.64
C VAL A 78 -1.82 -3.26 -8.43
N LEU A 79 -2.64 -4.08 -7.79
CA LEU A 79 -3.24 -5.26 -8.40
C LEU A 79 -4.75 -5.26 -8.15
N SER A 80 -5.51 -5.80 -9.11
CA SER A 80 -6.90 -6.17 -8.84
C SER A 80 -6.92 -7.46 -8.01
N GLU A 81 -8.06 -7.78 -7.41
CA GLU A 81 -8.23 -9.06 -6.71
C GLU A 81 -7.92 -10.25 -7.61
N ASN A 82 -8.35 -10.20 -8.87
CA ASN A 82 -8.08 -11.28 -9.82
C ASN A 82 -6.60 -11.41 -10.14
N GLU A 83 -5.91 -10.29 -10.33
CA GLU A 83 -4.48 -10.30 -10.58
C GLU A 83 -3.69 -10.86 -9.40
N GLU A 84 -4.10 -10.50 -8.18
CA GLU A 84 -3.47 -11.02 -6.98
C GLU A 84 -3.65 -12.53 -6.87
N LYS A 85 -4.86 -13.04 -7.16
CA LYS A 85 -5.13 -14.47 -7.14
C LYS A 85 -4.28 -15.24 -8.16
N GLU A 86 -4.09 -14.69 -9.33
CA GLU A 86 -3.26 -15.31 -10.36
C GLU A 86 -1.78 -15.33 -9.96
N LYS A 87 -1.31 -14.25 -9.36
CA LYS A 87 0.10 -14.10 -9.01
C LYS A 87 0.45 -14.69 -7.65
N ASN A 88 -0.52 -14.88 -6.78
CA ASN A 88 -0.31 -15.31 -5.41
C ASN A 88 0.74 -14.45 -4.69
N PHE A 89 0.67 -13.14 -4.88
CA PHE A 89 1.70 -12.22 -4.40
C PHE A 89 1.81 -12.25 -2.88
N LEU A 90 0.67 -12.23 -2.19
CA LEU A 90 0.65 -12.23 -0.71
C LEU A 90 1.29 -13.49 -0.11
N GLU A 91 1.20 -14.64 -0.79
CA GLU A 91 1.81 -15.87 -0.32
C GLU A 91 3.33 -15.85 -0.42
N GLN A 92 3.88 -14.94 -1.21
CA GLN A 92 5.32 -14.87 -1.47
C GLN A 92 6.05 -13.85 -0.61
N ILE A 93 5.32 -13.04 0.17
CA ILE A 93 5.90 -11.95 0.93
C ILE A 93 5.54 -12.06 2.41
N HIS A 94 6.38 -11.47 3.25
CA HIS A 94 6.05 -11.17 4.63
C HIS A 94 5.45 -9.76 4.65
N TYR A 95 4.27 -9.59 5.24
CA TYR A 95 3.55 -8.34 5.15
C TYR A 95 2.84 -7.96 6.43
N SER A 96 2.49 -6.68 6.54
CA SER A 96 1.59 -6.14 7.54
C SER A 96 0.42 -5.50 6.82
N ARG A 97 -0.80 -5.90 7.15
CA ARG A 97 -1.98 -5.30 6.55
C ARG A 97 -2.29 -3.98 7.23
N ILE A 98 -2.35 -2.90 6.43
CA ILE A 98 -2.62 -1.56 6.92
C ILE A 98 -4.12 -1.25 6.88
N TYR A 99 -4.78 -1.72 5.82
CA TYR A 99 -6.19 -1.38 5.60
C TYR A 99 -6.98 -2.53 5.04
#